data_6c70de5736947e346e9578d5bed8efc0
#
_entry.id   6c70de5736947e346e9578d5bed8efc0
#
_cell.length_a   1.000
_cell.length_b   1.000
_cell.length_c   1.000
_cell.angle_alpha   90.00
_cell.angle_beta   90.00
_cell.angle_gamma   90.00
#
_symmetry.space_group_name_H-M   'P 1'
#
loop_
_entity.id
_entity.type
_entity.pdbx_description
1 polymer ?
#
loop_
_entity_poly.entity_id
_entity_poly.type
_entity_poly.pdbx_seq_one_letter_code
_entity_poly.pdbx_strand_id
1 'polypeptide(L)'
;GYSSAASDVYKRQILHLAGEFLKTEIDEATIRCGAGAMLSAVSRSAMEAGLTGLEFASGIPGTIGGAVRMNAGAYNGEIAGVTESVEVMEPDGKCRVYNREEMAFGYRTSIVKTKPCVVLSTVLKLQKGDRSEISATMQELSAKRREKQPLEYPSAGSTFKRPEGYFAGKLIMDAGLAGASVGGAQVSEKHCGFVINRKNATSADVAGLIQKVTETVQEKFGVTLEPEVIFLGDFEK
;
A
#
# COMPACT_ATOMS: atom_id res chain seq x y z
N GLY A 1 3.62 -7.79 -8.49
CA GLY A 1 3.84 -6.89 -7.38
C GLY A 1 4.27 -7.64 -6.14
N TYR A 2 5.56 -7.69 -5.89
CA TYR A 2 6.07 -8.23 -4.63
C TYR A 2 6.00 -7.13 -3.58
N SER A 3 5.02 -7.26 -2.69
CA SER A 3 4.86 -6.38 -1.54
C SER A 3 5.95 -6.69 -0.52
N SER A 4 6.81 -5.70 -0.31
CA SER A 4 7.68 -5.52 0.87
C SER A 4 8.22 -6.78 1.55
N ALA A 5 8.92 -7.60 0.81
CA ALA A 5 9.97 -8.42 1.40
C ALA A 5 11.07 -7.47 1.91
N ALA A 6 11.64 -7.76 3.09
CA ALA A 6 12.85 -7.06 3.49
C ALA A 6 13.94 -7.37 2.45
N SER A 7 14.38 -6.35 1.71
CA SER A 7 15.45 -6.50 0.73
C SER A 7 16.79 -6.19 1.40
N ASP A 8 17.68 -7.17 1.43
CA ASP A 8 19.09 -6.90 1.70
C ASP A 8 19.73 -6.37 0.41
N VAL A 9 19.74 -5.04 0.27
CA VAL A 9 20.28 -4.35 -0.90
C VAL A 9 21.77 -4.70 -1.12
N TYR A 10 22.49 -5.00 -0.07
CA TYR A 10 23.92 -5.32 -0.12
C TYR A 10 24.19 -6.69 -0.77
N LYS A 11 23.28 -7.67 -0.59
CA LYS A 11 23.45 -9.02 -1.14
C LYS A 11 22.45 -9.37 -2.25
N ARG A 12 21.61 -8.42 -2.67
CA ARG A 12 20.56 -8.62 -3.69
C ARG A 12 19.62 -9.80 -3.38
N GLN A 13 19.37 -10.06 -2.09
CA GLN A 13 18.44 -11.10 -1.64
C GLN A 13 17.08 -10.48 -1.33
N ILE A 14 16.03 -11.21 -1.69
CA ILE A 14 14.64 -10.88 -1.34
C ILE A 14 14.13 -12.01 -0.46
N LEU A 15 13.75 -11.69 0.78
CA LEU A 15 13.12 -12.63 1.70
C LEU A 15 11.61 -12.60 1.49
N HIS A 16 11.03 -13.74 1.17
CA HIS A 16 9.60 -13.93 1.05
C HIS A 16 9.08 -14.70 2.27
N LEU A 17 8.13 -14.08 3.00
CA LEU A 17 7.50 -14.71 4.17
C LEU A 17 6.50 -15.78 3.70
N ALA A 18 6.61 -16.99 4.26
CA ALA A 18 5.79 -18.15 3.92
C ALA A 18 5.44 -18.98 5.17
N GLY A 19 4.69 -20.07 5.02
CA GLY A 19 4.35 -20.99 6.12
C GLY A 19 3.55 -20.30 7.22
N GLU A 20 4.03 -20.31 8.43
CA GLU A 20 3.37 -19.74 9.62
C GLU A 20 3.06 -18.24 9.46
N PHE A 21 3.90 -17.51 8.71
CA PHE A 21 3.67 -16.09 8.46
C PHE A 21 2.47 -15.78 7.55
N LEU A 22 1.80 -16.78 6.99
CA LEU A 22 0.57 -16.63 6.19
C LEU A 22 -0.70 -16.91 7.00
N LYS A 23 -0.57 -17.41 8.23
CA LYS A 23 -1.70 -17.81 9.06
C LYS A 23 -2.52 -16.62 9.52
N THR A 24 -3.81 -16.86 9.66
CA THR A 24 -4.79 -15.92 10.23
C THR A 24 -5.64 -16.69 11.22
N GLU A 25 -5.69 -16.22 12.44
CA GLU A 25 -6.48 -16.80 13.55
C GLU A 25 -7.45 -15.73 14.05
N ILE A 26 -8.70 -16.11 14.26
CA ILE A 26 -9.75 -15.22 14.73
C ILE A 26 -10.24 -15.75 16.08
N ASP A 27 -10.18 -14.88 17.07
CA ASP A 27 -10.70 -15.12 18.42
C ASP A 27 -11.58 -13.96 18.83
N GLU A 28 -12.88 -14.22 18.99
CA GLU A 28 -13.94 -13.22 19.23
C GLU A 28 -13.87 -12.03 18.24
N ALA A 29 -13.38 -10.87 18.67
CA ALA A 29 -13.23 -9.65 17.87
C ALA A 29 -11.76 -9.32 17.56
N THR A 30 -10.85 -10.26 17.83
CA THR A 30 -9.41 -10.10 17.62
C THR A 30 -8.97 -11.00 16.47
N ILE A 31 -8.12 -10.47 15.59
CA ILE A 31 -7.50 -11.24 14.52
C ILE A 31 -5.99 -11.18 14.70
N ARG A 32 -5.36 -12.34 14.92
CA ARG A 32 -3.91 -12.49 14.85
C ARG A 32 -3.55 -12.97 13.44
N CYS A 33 -2.72 -12.23 12.75
CA CYS A 33 -2.31 -12.56 11.39
C CYS A 33 -0.81 -12.41 11.19
N GLY A 34 -0.21 -13.35 10.48
CA GLY A 34 1.18 -13.30 10.06
C GLY A 34 1.42 -12.20 9.02
N ALA A 35 2.62 -11.64 9.02
CA ALA A 35 2.97 -10.50 8.17
C ALA A 35 2.91 -10.80 6.66
N GLY A 36 3.03 -12.08 6.26
CA GLY A 36 2.87 -12.54 4.88
C GLY A 36 1.43 -12.76 4.44
N ALA A 37 0.45 -12.75 5.36
CA ALA A 37 -0.97 -12.93 5.03
C ALA A 37 -1.45 -11.78 4.13
N MET A 38 -2.21 -12.12 3.09
CA MET A 38 -2.77 -11.11 2.18
C MET A 38 -3.82 -10.26 2.88
N LEU A 39 -3.67 -8.95 2.85
CA LEU A 39 -4.57 -8.00 3.51
C LEU A 39 -6.03 -8.18 3.06
N SER A 40 -6.25 -8.41 1.77
CA SER A 40 -7.60 -8.66 1.24
C SER A 40 -8.20 -9.99 1.72
N ALA A 41 -7.37 -11.02 1.96
CA ALA A 41 -7.83 -12.29 2.52
C ALA A 41 -8.22 -12.12 3.99
N VAL A 42 -7.40 -11.42 4.80
CA VAL A 42 -7.70 -11.11 6.21
C VAL A 42 -8.99 -10.29 6.33
N SER A 43 -9.16 -9.26 5.46
CA SER A 43 -10.40 -8.47 5.40
C SER A 43 -11.64 -9.32 5.09
N ARG A 44 -11.51 -10.29 4.17
CA ARG A 44 -12.60 -11.24 3.85
C ARG A 44 -12.90 -12.16 5.03
N SER A 45 -11.88 -12.72 5.69
CA SER A 45 -12.08 -13.56 6.87
C SER A 45 -12.75 -12.80 8.01
N ALA A 46 -12.42 -11.51 8.19
CA ALA A 46 -13.10 -10.63 9.15
C ALA A 46 -14.60 -10.51 8.82
N MET A 47 -14.95 -10.24 7.57
CA MET A 47 -16.34 -10.15 7.10
C MET A 47 -17.08 -11.47 7.33
N GLU A 48 -16.46 -12.61 7.00
CA GLU A 48 -17.05 -13.96 7.21
C GLU A 48 -17.33 -14.26 8.68
N ALA A 49 -16.52 -13.71 9.58
CA ALA A 49 -16.68 -13.79 11.03
C ALA A 49 -17.63 -12.71 11.62
N GLY A 50 -18.22 -11.83 10.79
CA GLY A 50 -19.08 -10.74 11.26
C GLY A 50 -18.30 -9.65 12.01
N LEU A 51 -17.06 -9.37 11.61
CA LEU A 51 -16.20 -8.36 12.21
C LEU A 51 -16.05 -7.17 11.27
N THR A 52 -16.47 -5.99 11.71
CA THR A 52 -16.37 -4.70 11.00
C THR A 52 -15.08 -3.96 11.37
N GLY A 53 -14.59 -3.12 10.47
CA GLY A 53 -13.42 -2.26 10.65
C GLY A 53 -12.30 -2.50 9.62
N LEU A 54 -12.40 -3.56 8.77
CA LEU A 54 -11.43 -3.86 7.71
C LEU A 54 -12.00 -3.73 6.29
N GLU A 55 -13.19 -3.17 6.11
CA GLU A 55 -13.85 -3.05 4.80
C GLU A 55 -13.01 -2.23 3.82
N PHE A 56 -12.37 -1.16 4.30
CA PHE A 56 -11.47 -0.31 3.51
C PHE A 56 -10.31 -1.07 2.88
N ALA A 57 -9.89 -2.17 3.53
CA ALA A 57 -8.70 -2.94 3.18
C ALA A 57 -8.96 -3.99 2.09
N SER A 58 -10.23 -4.33 1.82
CA SER A 58 -10.63 -5.43 0.93
C SER A 58 -10.05 -5.35 -0.49
N GLY A 59 -9.85 -4.14 -0.99
CA GLY A 59 -9.30 -3.89 -2.32
C GLY A 59 -7.83 -3.46 -2.33
N ILE A 60 -7.15 -3.32 -1.18
CA ILE A 60 -5.74 -2.91 -1.15
C ILE A 60 -4.87 -4.14 -1.43
N PRO A 61 -4.03 -4.13 -2.48
CA PRO A 61 -3.09 -5.21 -2.73
C PRO A 61 -1.92 -5.16 -1.74
N GLY A 62 -1.45 -6.33 -1.32
CA GLY A 62 -0.30 -6.44 -0.44
C GLY A 62 -0.56 -7.29 0.78
N THR A 63 0.46 -7.43 1.62
CA THR A 63 0.44 -8.24 2.83
C THR A 63 0.20 -7.41 4.08
N ILE A 64 -0.13 -8.05 5.19
CA ILE A 64 -0.29 -7.42 6.50
C ILE A 64 0.99 -6.66 6.91
N GLY A 65 2.18 -7.27 6.75
CA GLY A 65 3.44 -6.60 7.07
C GLY A 65 3.68 -5.33 6.25
N GLY A 66 3.36 -5.37 4.96
CA GLY A 66 3.39 -4.19 4.10
C GLY A 66 2.36 -3.13 4.49
N ALA A 67 1.16 -3.56 4.87
CA ALA A 67 0.10 -2.67 5.33
C ALA A 67 0.48 -1.96 6.63
N VAL A 68 1.06 -2.67 7.60
CA VAL A 68 1.58 -2.11 8.85
C VAL A 68 2.73 -1.12 8.56
N ARG A 69 3.68 -1.50 7.72
CA ARG A 69 4.83 -0.64 7.37
C ARG A 69 4.40 0.71 6.79
N MET A 70 3.39 0.68 5.94
CA MET A 70 2.93 1.86 5.19
C MET A 70 1.72 2.55 5.85
N ASN A 71 1.23 2.06 6.98
CA ASN A 71 -0.09 2.46 7.49
C ASN A 71 -1.11 2.50 6.35
N ALA A 72 -1.29 1.35 5.68
CA ALA A 72 -2.13 1.27 4.50
C ALA A 72 -3.55 1.72 4.79
N GLY A 73 -4.07 2.60 3.95
CA GLY A 73 -5.40 3.15 4.13
C GLY A 73 -6.08 3.55 2.82
N ALA A 74 -7.39 3.50 2.83
CA ALA A 74 -8.27 3.93 1.76
C ALA A 74 -9.64 4.28 2.34
N TYR A 75 -10.41 5.16 1.67
CA TYR A 75 -11.80 5.46 2.03
C TYR A 75 -12.00 5.83 3.52
N ASN A 76 -11.11 6.66 4.05
CA ASN A 76 -11.06 7.12 5.45
C ASN A 76 -10.77 6.03 6.51
N GLY A 77 -10.47 4.80 6.11
CA GLY A 77 -9.94 3.76 6.98
C GLY A 77 -8.43 3.58 6.81
N GLU A 78 -7.73 3.19 7.87
CA GLU A 78 -6.31 2.86 7.85
C GLU A 78 -5.97 1.78 8.88
N ILE A 79 -4.86 1.07 8.66
CA ILE A 79 -4.42 -0.04 9.53
C ILE A 79 -4.21 0.42 10.97
N ALA A 80 -3.71 1.62 11.20
CA ALA A 80 -3.55 2.18 12.55
C ALA A 80 -4.84 2.16 13.37
N GLY A 81 -5.99 2.35 12.71
CA GLY A 81 -7.30 2.37 13.37
C GLY A 81 -7.70 1.05 14.02
N VAL A 82 -7.18 -0.06 13.51
CA VAL A 82 -7.54 -1.42 13.95
C VAL A 82 -6.36 -2.20 14.54
N THR A 83 -5.14 -1.68 14.48
CA THR A 83 -3.95 -2.33 15.05
C THR A 83 -3.96 -2.21 16.57
N GLU A 84 -3.86 -3.33 17.26
CA GLU A 84 -3.62 -3.41 18.71
C GLU A 84 -2.14 -3.54 19.02
N SER A 85 -1.45 -4.49 18.36
CA SER A 85 -0.01 -4.70 18.55
C SER A 85 0.63 -5.32 17.30
N VAL A 86 1.94 -5.16 17.19
CA VAL A 86 2.76 -5.68 16.10
C VAL A 86 4.01 -6.35 16.68
N GLU A 87 4.21 -7.60 16.33
CA GLU A 87 5.46 -8.31 16.64
C GLU A 87 6.46 -8.11 15.52
N VAL A 88 7.65 -7.69 15.87
CA VAL A 88 8.75 -7.45 14.93
C VAL A 88 10.00 -8.21 15.36
N MET A 89 10.83 -8.55 14.39
CA MET A 89 12.21 -8.99 14.62
C MET A 89 13.15 -7.81 14.39
N GLU A 90 13.95 -7.48 15.39
CA GLU A 90 14.96 -6.43 15.33
C GLU A 90 16.27 -6.94 14.67
N PRO A 91 17.22 -6.05 14.29
CA PRO A 91 18.45 -6.45 13.59
C PRO A 91 19.34 -7.41 14.38
N ASP A 92 19.21 -7.41 15.71
CA ASP A 92 19.94 -8.35 16.60
C ASP A 92 19.28 -9.74 16.71
N GLY A 93 18.20 -9.96 15.94
CA GLY A 93 17.43 -11.21 15.92
C GLY A 93 16.42 -11.36 17.05
N LYS A 94 16.30 -10.39 17.95
CA LYS A 94 15.30 -10.45 19.02
C LYS A 94 13.93 -10.03 18.54
N CYS A 95 12.91 -10.74 19.00
CA CYS A 95 11.52 -10.38 18.79
C CYS A 95 11.06 -9.38 19.86
N ARG A 96 10.33 -8.36 19.40
CA ARG A 96 9.70 -7.36 20.25
C ARG A 96 8.26 -7.13 19.81
N VAL A 97 7.37 -6.90 20.77
CA VAL A 97 6.00 -6.47 20.51
C VAL A 97 5.90 -4.98 20.76
N TYR A 98 5.45 -4.26 19.74
CA TYR A 98 5.10 -2.84 19.81
C TYR A 98 3.59 -2.71 19.94
N ASN A 99 3.12 -1.88 20.87
CA ASN A 99 1.72 -1.47 20.90
C ASN A 99 1.44 -0.41 19.82
N ARG A 100 0.16 -0.02 19.68
CA ARG A 100 -0.28 0.94 18.66
C ARG A 100 0.45 2.29 18.74
N GLU A 101 0.66 2.82 19.95
CA GLU A 101 1.33 4.11 20.18
C GLU A 101 2.80 4.03 19.80
N GLU A 102 3.48 2.95 20.18
CA GLU A 102 4.89 2.70 19.86
C GLU A 102 5.11 2.52 18.36
N MET A 103 4.10 2.08 17.61
CA MET A 103 4.16 1.95 16.15
C MET A 103 4.28 3.30 15.43
N ALA A 104 3.99 4.42 16.09
CA ALA A 104 4.11 5.77 15.55
C ALA A 104 3.54 5.90 14.12
N PHE A 105 2.33 5.41 13.93
CA PHE A 105 1.65 5.46 12.65
C PHE A 105 1.41 6.91 12.19
N GLY A 106 1.64 7.16 10.92
CA GLY A 106 1.35 8.42 10.26
C GLY A 106 0.98 8.19 8.79
N TYR A 107 0.80 9.26 8.03
CA TYR A 107 0.46 9.16 6.62
C TYR A 107 1.55 8.42 5.83
N ARG A 108 1.24 7.23 5.33
CA ARG A 108 2.16 6.35 4.59
C ARG A 108 3.47 6.04 5.33
N THR A 109 3.39 5.93 6.67
CA THR A 109 4.54 5.63 7.51
C THR A 109 4.16 4.92 8.81
N SER A 110 5.14 4.22 9.39
CA SER A 110 5.15 3.68 10.74
C SER A 110 6.59 3.54 11.21
N ILE A 111 6.82 3.17 12.49
CA ILE A 111 8.17 2.99 13.04
C ILE A 111 9.00 1.98 12.23
N VAL A 112 8.37 0.92 11.71
CA VAL A 112 9.06 -0.12 10.92
C VAL A 112 9.48 0.34 9.51
N LYS A 113 9.13 1.54 9.11
CA LYS A 113 9.66 2.18 7.90
C LYS A 113 11.00 2.86 8.15
N THR A 114 11.22 3.33 9.37
CA THR A 114 12.41 4.10 9.77
C THR A 114 13.43 3.26 10.54
N LYS A 115 12.97 2.17 11.20
CA LYS A 115 13.84 1.21 11.88
C LYS A 115 14.07 -0.02 10.98
N PRO A 116 15.29 -0.58 10.95
CA PRO A 116 15.61 -1.78 10.18
C PRO A 116 15.10 -3.04 10.90
N CYS A 117 13.78 -3.22 11.00
CA CYS A 117 13.14 -4.38 11.59
C CYS A 117 12.14 -5.03 10.61
N VAL A 118 11.81 -6.28 10.87
CA VAL A 118 10.89 -7.07 10.04
C VAL A 118 9.61 -7.36 10.84
N VAL A 119 8.45 -7.01 10.28
CA VAL A 119 7.16 -7.40 10.87
C VAL A 119 6.99 -8.91 10.75
N LEU A 120 6.66 -9.58 11.85
CA LEU A 120 6.40 -11.02 11.92
C LEU A 120 4.91 -11.33 11.99
N SER A 121 4.20 -10.65 12.89
CA SER A 121 2.76 -10.81 13.09
C SER A 121 2.10 -9.50 13.56
N THR A 122 0.79 -9.43 13.41
CA THR A 122 -0.02 -8.28 13.83
C THR A 122 -1.28 -8.77 14.51
N VAL A 123 -1.66 -8.13 15.61
CA VAL A 123 -2.94 -8.30 16.26
C VAL A 123 -3.83 -7.12 15.89
N LEU A 124 -4.95 -7.42 15.27
CA LEU A 124 -5.97 -6.45 14.89
C LEU A 124 -7.17 -6.60 15.83
N LYS A 125 -7.69 -5.48 16.33
CA LYS A 125 -8.90 -5.44 17.16
C LYS A 125 -10.02 -4.79 16.38
N LEU A 126 -11.08 -5.58 16.15
CA LEU A 126 -12.22 -5.21 15.36
C LEU A 126 -13.48 -5.12 16.26
N GLN A 127 -14.62 -4.87 15.66
CA GLN A 127 -15.91 -4.82 16.35
C GLN A 127 -16.86 -5.84 15.71
N LYS A 128 -17.79 -6.39 16.50
CA LYS A 128 -18.88 -7.21 15.95
C LYS A 128 -19.83 -6.34 15.14
N GLY A 129 -20.23 -6.83 13.98
CA GLY A 129 -21.14 -6.14 13.06
C GLY A 129 -22.01 -7.12 12.29
N ASP A 130 -22.97 -6.60 11.53
CA ASP A 130 -23.79 -7.42 10.65
C ASP A 130 -23.01 -7.79 9.39
N ARG A 131 -22.92 -9.08 9.11
CA ARG A 131 -22.17 -9.62 7.97
C ARG A 131 -22.69 -9.10 6.62
N SER A 132 -23.98 -8.89 6.48
CA SER A 132 -24.58 -8.40 5.24
C SER A 132 -24.22 -6.93 4.99
N GLU A 133 -24.21 -6.10 6.03
CA GLU A 133 -23.82 -4.69 5.96
C GLU A 133 -22.32 -4.55 5.65
N ILE A 134 -21.46 -5.34 6.32
CA ILE A 134 -20.02 -5.40 6.04
C ILE A 134 -19.78 -5.79 4.59
N SER A 135 -20.45 -6.85 4.11
CA SER A 135 -20.31 -7.31 2.72
C SER A 135 -20.80 -6.24 1.72
N ALA A 136 -21.92 -5.58 2.00
CA ALA A 136 -22.44 -4.50 1.16
C ALA A 136 -21.43 -3.33 1.06
N THR A 137 -20.86 -2.92 2.19
CA THR A 137 -19.81 -1.89 2.25
C THR A 137 -18.59 -2.28 1.42
N MET A 138 -18.08 -3.50 1.56
CA MET A 138 -16.95 -3.99 0.78
C MET A 138 -17.25 -3.99 -0.72
N GLN A 139 -18.46 -4.38 -1.13
CA GLN A 139 -18.89 -4.36 -2.54
C GLN A 139 -18.96 -2.92 -3.08
N GLU A 140 -19.51 -1.99 -2.31
CA GLU A 140 -19.55 -0.57 -2.68
C GLU A 140 -18.15 0.01 -2.87
N LEU A 141 -17.23 -0.23 -1.92
CA LEU A 141 -15.85 0.23 -2.02
C LEU A 141 -15.11 -0.39 -3.22
N SER A 142 -15.37 -1.67 -3.50
CA SER A 142 -14.84 -2.35 -4.67
C SER A 142 -15.38 -1.75 -5.98
N ALA A 143 -16.67 -1.41 -6.03
CA ALA A 143 -17.28 -0.75 -7.20
C ALA A 143 -16.67 0.63 -7.44
N LYS A 144 -16.57 1.47 -6.40
CA LYS A 144 -15.91 2.78 -6.45
C LYS A 144 -14.46 2.68 -6.94
N ARG A 145 -13.75 1.63 -6.52
CA ARG A 145 -12.37 1.39 -6.95
C ARG A 145 -12.30 1.06 -8.44
N ARG A 146 -13.14 0.13 -8.93
CA ARG A 146 -13.20 -0.23 -10.36
C ARG A 146 -13.59 0.96 -11.23
N GLU A 147 -14.48 1.81 -10.76
CA GLU A 147 -14.89 3.00 -11.48
C GLU A 147 -13.73 4.00 -11.63
N LYS A 148 -12.97 4.24 -10.56
CA LYS A 148 -11.99 5.34 -10.47
C LYS A 148 -10.56 4.96 -10.83
N GLN A 149 -10.17 3.68 -10.71
CA GLN A 149 -8.79 3.24 -10.90
C GLN A 149 -8.63 2.43 -12.19
N PRO A 150 -7.47 2.52 -12.86
CA PRO A 150 -7.18 1.81 -14.11
C PRO A 150 -6.78 0.34 -13.85
N LEU A 151 -7.70 -0.44 -13.23
CA LEU A 151 -7.43 -1.83 -12.80
C LEU A 151 -7.23 -2.80 -13.97
N GLU A 152 -7.60 -2.40 -15.17
CA GLU A 152 -7.41 -3.13 -16.43
C GLU A 152 -5.94 -3.17 -16.90
N TYR A 153 -5.08 -2.33 -16.33
CA TYR A 153 -3.66 -2.27 -16.64
C TYR A 153 -2.79 -2.57 -15.44
N PRO A 154 -1.65 -3.26 -15.62
CA PRO A 154 -0.65 -3.40 -14.59
C PRO A 154 -0.13 -2.03 -14.14
N SER A 155 -0.06 -1.83 -12.82
CA SER A 155 0.48 -0.61 -12.22
C SER A 155 1.00 -0.90 -10.80
N ALA A 156 1.80 0.01 -10.25
CA ALA A 156 2.23 -0.03 -8.86
C ALA A 156 1.27 0.72 -7.90
N GLY A 157 0.03 0.97 -8.34
CA GLY A 157 -0.95 1.76 -7.59
C GLY A 157 -0.81 3.26 -7.83
N SER A 158 -1.20 4.09 -6.85
CA SER A 158 -0.95 5.54 -6.91
C SER A 158 0.56 5.77 -6.88
N THR A 159 1.06 6.46 -7.90
CA THR A 159 2.51 6.62 -8.10
C THR A 159 3.12 7.65 -7.18
N PHE A 160 2.35 8.66 -6.78
CA PHE A 160 2.83 9.78 -5.98
C PHE A 160 2.06 9.91 -4.67
N LYS A 161 2.75 10.33 -3.61
CA LYS A 161 2.15 10.77 -2.37
C LYS A 161 1.26 11.98 -2.61
N ARG A 162 0.28 12.17 -1.73
CA ARG A 162 -0.54 13.38 -1.76
C ARG A 162 0.29 14.56 -1.23
N PRO A 163 0.55 15.61 -2.05
CA PRO A 163 1.20 16.82 -1.57
C PRO A 163 0.31 17.57 -0.59
N GLU A 164 0.92 18.31 0.32
CA GLU A 164 0.17 19.15 1.27
C GLU A 164 -0.67 20.19 0.52
N GLY A 165 -1.96 20.27 0.86
CA GLY A 165 -2.91 21.17 0.22
C GLY A 165 -3.38 20.80 -1.18
N TYR A 166 -2.84 19.70 -1.79
CA TYR A 166 -3.14 19.34 -3.17
C TYR A 166 -3.52 17.86 -3.32
N PHE A 167 -3.95 17.50 -4.53
CA PHE A 167 -4.13 16.12 -4.97
C PHE A 167 -3.18 15.86 -6.15
N ALA A 168 -2.26 14.91 -6.02
CA ALA A 168 -1.27 14.61 -7.06
C ALA A 168 -1.92 14.34 -8.42
N GLY A 169 -2.94 13.49 -8.49
CA GLY A 169 -3.65 13.18 -9.73
C GLY A 169 -4.29 14.42 -10.40
N LYS A 170 -4.79 15.38 -9.59
CA LYS A 170 -5.35 16.62 -10.13
C LYS A 170 -4.24 17.52 -10.69
N LEU A 171 -3.13 17.71 -9.99
CA LEU A 171 -1.98 18.49 -10.49
C LEU A 171 -1.46 17.92 -11.82
N ILE A 172 -1.35 16.59 -11.91
CA ILE A 172 -0.87 15.90 -13.12
C ILE A 172 -1.87 16.12 -14.29
N MET A 173 -3.17 16.04 -14.01
CA MET A 173 -4.22 16.31 -15.00
C MET A 173 -4.19 17.78 -15.46
N ASP A 174 -4.13 18.72 -14.52
CA ASP A 174 -4.09 20.16 -14.79
C ASP A 174 -2.77 20.56 -15.49
N ALA A 175 -1.69 19.80 -15.30
CA ALA A 175 -0.46 19.94 -16.08
C ALA A 175 -0.59 19.52 -17.55
N GLY A 176 -1.71 18.89 -17.95
CA GLY A 176 -1.91 18.37 -19.29
C GLY A 176 -1.19 17.05 -19.56
N LEU A 177 -0.89 16.27 -18.51
CA LEU A 177 -0.12 15.03 -18.59
C LEU A 177 -0.98 13.76 -18.67
N ALA A 178 -2.31 13.87 -18.74
CA ALA A 178 -3.17 12.71 -18.98
C ALA A 178 -2.79 12.03 -20.30
N GLY A 179 -2.54 10.72 -20.28
CA GLY A 179 -2.09 9.96 -21.45
C GLY A 179 -0.62 10.17 -21.87
N ALA A 180 0.14 11.05 -21.19
CA ALA A 180 1.56 11.23 -21.47
C ALA A 180 2.33 9.92 -21.28
N SER A 181 3.29 9.64 -22.19
CA SER A 181 3.99 8.36 -22.24
C SER A 181 5.49 8.53 -22.31
N VAL A 182 6.21 7.52 -21.82
CA VAL A 182 7.64 7.24 -22.06
C VAL A 182 7.74 5.75 -22.34
N GLY A 183 8.22 5.37 -23.51
CA GLY A 183 8.25 3.97 -23.93
C GLY A 183 6.87 3.30 -23.79
N GLY A 184 6.82 2.20 -23.03
CA GLY A 184 5.59 1.47 -22.76
C GLY A 184 4.79 1.97 -21.54
N ALA A 185 5.34 2.89 -20.73
CA ALA A 185 4.68 3.47 -19.58
C ALA A 185 3.79 4.66 -19.97
N GLN A 186 2.62 4.82 -19.32
CA GLN A 186 1.67 5.89 -19.59
C GLN A 186 1.04 6.41 -18.30
N VAL A 187 0.83 7.72 -18.21
CA VAL A 187 -0.07 8.32 -17.22
C VAL A 187 -1.50 7.93 -17.56
N SER A 188 -2.19 7.28 -16.62
CA SER A 188 -3.58 6.86 -16.87
C SER A 188 -4.51 8.04 -17.10
N GLU A 189 -5.29 7.98 -18.18
CA GLU A 189 -6.34 8.97 -18.46
C GLU A 189 -7.51 8.85 -17.47
N LYS A 190 -7.75 7.64 -16.95
CA LYS A 190 -8.82 7.37 -15.98
C LYS A 190 -8.51 7.95 -14.60
N HIS A 191 -7.23 7.92 -14.20
CA HIS A 191 -6.76 8.48 -12.93
C HIS A 191 -5.28 8.89 -13.06
N CYS A 192 -5.03 10.17 -13.27
CA CYS A 192 -3.69 10.69 -13.57
C CYS A 192 -2.65 10.47 -12.45
N GLY A 193 -3.05 10.09 -11.24
CA GLY A 193 -2.11 9.66 -10.18
C GLY A 193 -1.48 8.28 -10.40
N PHE A 194 -1.87 7.55 -11.46
CA PHE A 194 -1.37 6.21 -11.78
C PHE A 194 -0.49 6.24 -13.02
N VAL A 195 0.69 5.67 -12.93
CA VAL A 195 1.50 5.25 -14.07
C VAL A 195 1.19 3.77 -14.36
N ILE A 196 0.71 3.50 -15.55
CA ILE A 196 0.31 2.16 -16.01
C ILE A 196 1.31 1.59 -17.01
N ASN A 197 1.45 0.27 -17.02
CA ASN A 197 2.15 -0.45 -18.07
C ASN A 197 1.18 -0.65 -19.24
N ARG A 198 1.25 0.22 -20.24
CA ARG A 198 0.36 0.20 -21.41
C ARG A 198 0.84 -0.77 -22.48
N LYS A 199 2.16 -0.87 -22.70
CA LYS A 199 2.78 -1.65 -23.77
C LYS A 199 4.17 -2.16 -23.38
N ASN A 200 4.24 -3.19 -22.55
CA ASN A 200 5.53 -3.81 -22.16
C ASN A 200 6.57 -2.79 -21.66
N ALA A 201 6.15 -1.90 -20.77
CA ALA A 201 7.02 -0.90 -20.18
C ALA A 201 8.19 -1.54 -19.45
N THR A 202 9.38 -1.00 -19.66
CA THR A 202 10.56 -1.30 -18.85
C THR A 202 10.54 -0.51 -17.55
N SER A 203 11.38 -0.88 -16.57
CA SER A 203 11.55 -0.08 -15.35
C SER A 203 12.11 1.32 -15.66
N ALA A 204 12.96 1.44 -16.68
CA ALA A 204 13.48 2.73 -17.16
C ALA A 204 12.37 3.61 -17.74
N ASP A 205 11.41 3.05 -18.50
CA ASP A 205 10.26 3.79 -19.02
C ASP A 205 9.42 4.36 -17.88
N VAL A 206 9.15 3.56 -16.83
CA VAL A 206 8.39 3.99 -15.66
C VAL A 206 9.16 5.08 -14.91
N ALA A 207 10.46 4.90 -14.67
CA ALA A 207 11.30 5.89 -14.00
C ALA A 207 11.35 7.22 -14.78
N GLY A 208 11.58 7.16 -16.09
CA GLY A 208 11.62 8.35 -16.95
C GLY A 208 10.27 9.08 -17.01
N LEU A 209 9.15 8.34 -16.99
CA LEU A 209 7.83 8.97 -16.94
C LEU A 209 7.56 9.62 -15.58
N ILE A 210 7.95 9.00 -14.47
CA ILE A 210 7.85 9.59 -13.12
C ILE A 210 8.66 10.88 -13.05
N GLN A 211 9.89 10.89 -13.57
CA GLN A 211 10.72 12.07 -13.61
C GLN A 211 10.07 13.19 -14.42
N LYS A 212 9.64 12.92 -15.65
CA LYS A 212 8.94 13.87 -16.53
C LYS A 212 7.71 14.49 -15.85
N VAL A 213 6.91 13.68 -15.17
CA VAL A 213 5.72 14.15 -14.45
C VAL A 213 6.12 15.08 -13.29
N THR A 214 7.13 14.69 -12.50
CA THR A 214 7.61 15.48 -11.37
C THR A 214 8.16 16.84 -11.83
N GLU A 215 8.99 16.86 -12.86
CA GLU A 215 9.58 18.09 -13.42
C GLU A 215 8.48 19.01 -13.97
N THR A 216 7.56 18.48 -14.78
CA THR A 216 6.48 19.28 -15.37
C THR A 216 5.55 19.89 -14.33
N VAL A 217 5.20 19.14 -13.28
CA VAL A 217 4.35 19.66 -12.18
C VAL A 217 5.12 20.71 -11.37
N GLN A 218 6.40 20.49 -11.11
CA GLN A 218 7.25 21.48 -10.43
C GLN A 218 7.38 22.78 -11.23
N GLU A 219 7.59 22.70 -12.54
CA GLU A 219 7.69 23.87 -13.42
C GLU A 219 6.39 24.67 -13.48
N LYS A 220 5.24 23.98 -13.57
CA LYS A 220 3.93 24.65 -13.75
C LYS A 220 3.32 25.17 -12.49
N PHE A 221 3.52 24.49 -11.36
CA PHE A 221 2.80 24.78 -10.11
C PHE A 221 3.71 25.05 -8.91
N GLY A 222 5.04 24.86 -9.04
CA GLY A 222 5.97 25.00 -7.92
C GLY A 222 5.84 23.89 -6.86
N VAL A 223 5.13 22.79 -7.18
CA VAL A 223 4.87 21.68 -6.26
C VAL A 223 5.73 20.48 -6.64
N THR A 224 6.55 20.00 -5.72
CA THR A 224 7.35 18.78 -5.91
C THR A 224 6.51 17.55 -5.58
N LEU A 225 6.32 16.66 -6.56
CA LEU A 225 5.68 15.37 -6.34
C LEU A 225 6.70 14.35 -5.79
N GLU A 226 6.37 13.71 -4.68
CA GLU A 226 7.17 12.64 -4.09
C GLU A 226 6.62 11.27 -4.52
N PRO A 227 7.41 10.41 -5.21
CA PRO A 227 6.98 9.06 -5.57
C PRO A 227 6.74 8.17 -4.34
N GLU A 228 5.67 7.36 -4.36
CA GLU A 228 5.49 6.23 -3.43
C GLU A 228 6.23 4.97 -3.91
N VAL A 229 6.53 4.89 -5.21
CA VAL A 229 7.26 3.79 -5.82
C VAL A 229 8.70 3.79 -5.33
N ILE A 230 9.17 2.63 -4.87
CA ILE A 230 10.55 2.44 -4.40
C ILE A 230 11.37 1.86 -5.54
N PHE A 231 12.43 2.57 -5.92
CA PHE A 231 13.38 2.10 -6.93
C PHE A 231 14.39 1.17 -6.26
N LEU A 232 14.45 -0.09 -6.73
CA LEU A 232 15.41 -1.10 -6.26
C LEU A 232 16.36 -1.47 -7.40
N GLY A 233 17.65 -1.24 -7.20
CA GLY A 233 18.70 -1.48 -8.21
C GLY A 233 19.36 -0.19 -8.70
N ASP A 234 20.15 -0.33 -9.75
CA ASP A 234 20.87 0.78 -10.34
C ASP A 234 19.99 1.45 -11.41
N PHE A 235 19.53 2.66 -11.12
CA PHE A 235 18.87 3.55 -12.06
C PHE A 235 19.83 4.69 -12.37
N GLU A 236 20.19 4.88 -13.64
CA GLU A 236 20.93 6.06 -14.06
C GLU A 236 20.13 7.32 -13.69
N LYS A 237 20.83 8.27 -13.05
CA LYS A 237 20.25 9.55 -12.63
C LYS A 237 20.25 10.54 -13.77
#